data_b4e5ec3465a1e27970bdfee306a0b890
#
_entry.id   b4e5ec3465a1e27970bdfee306a0b890
#
_cell.length_a   1.000
_cell.length_b   1.000
_cell.length_c   1.000
_cell.angle_alpha   90.00
_cell.angle_beta   90.00
_cell.angle_gamma   90.00
#
_symmetry.space_group_name_H-M   'P 1'
#
loop_
_entity.id
_entity.type
_entity.pdbx_description
1 polymer ?
#
loop_
_entity_poly.entity_id
_entity_poly.type
_entity_poly.pdbx_seq_one_letter_code
_entity_poly.pdbx_strand_id
1 'polypeptide(L)'
;MFKNNKTSLAIFAALSGFALTGCGGGSGIDSAPVITTPIVTTPVSSSPTWTAGVFEPSNDLKNFCETPRTGNDPFNNNEPYPDQAGSALYEKLWLRSWSDETYLWYDEITDNDPESFGTVADYFAQLKTEQLTDSGAKKDNFHFSEPTEDYFQEAQSGVTSGYGINWAF
;
A
#
# COMPACT_ATOMS: atom_id res chain seq x y z
N MET A 1 -48.42 -4.48 3.38
CA MET A 1 -48.95 -3.65 2.29
C MET A 1 -48.49 -2.22 2.54
N PHE A 2 -47.26 -1.90 2.11
CA PHE A 2 -46.73 -0.53 2.14
C PHE A 2 -46.09 -0.19 0.78
N LYS A 3 -46.58 0.90 0.21
CA LYS A 3 -46.29 1.39 -1.13
C LYS A 3 -44.94 2.11 -1.18
N ASN A 4 -44.13 1.75 -2.15
CA ASN A 4 -42.91 2.49 -2.55
C ASN A 4 -43.29 3.80 -3.25
N ASN A 5 -42.64 4.89 -2.83
CA ASN A 5 -42.63 6.11 -3.59
C ASN A 5 -41.17 6.41 -4.01
N LYS A 6 -40.91 6.29 -5.31
CA LYS A 6 -39.68 6.70 -5.95
C LYS A 6 -39.87 8.14 -6.42
N THR A 7 -39.08 9.05 -5.91
CA THR A 7 -38.99 10.42 -6.44
C THR A 7 -37.62 10.59 -7.08
N SER A 8 -37.62 10.57 -8.41
CA SER A 8 -36.45 10.93 -9.22
C SER A 8 -36.36 12.43 -9.32
N LEU A 9 -35.22 13.00 -8.91
CA LEU A 9 -34.91 14.41 -9.13
C LEU A 9 -33.83 14.50 -10.22
N ALA A 10 -34.22 14.94 -11.41
CA ALA A 10 -33.30 15.22 -12.51
C ALA A 10 -32.83 16.69 -12.40
N ILE A 11 -31.53 16.90 -12.31
CA ILE A 11 -30.93 18.24 -12.36
C ILE A 11 -30.27 18.39 -13.72
N PHE A 12 -30.86 19.30 -14.54
CA PHE A 12 -30.26 19.81 -15.77
C PHE A 12 -29.26 20.91 -15.42
N ALA A 13 -28.01 20.77 -15.79
CA ALA A 13 -27.02 21.83 -15.77
C ALA A 13 -26.82 22.37 -17.20
N ALA A 14 -27.15 23.63 -17.41
CA ALA A 14 -27.03 24.34 -18.67
C ALA A 14 -25.58 24.76 -18.93
N LEU A 15 -25.07 24.47 -20.13
CA LEU A 15 -23.84 25.03 -20.67
C LEU A 15 -24.07 26.47 -21.09
N SER A 16 -23.26 27.41 -20.56
CA SER A 16 -23.13 28.76 -21.10
C SER A 16 -21.74 28.91 -21.74
N GLY A 17 -21.73 28.94 -23.05
CA GLY A 17 -20.55 29.27 -23.84
C GLY A 17 -20.29 30.75 -23.86
N PHE A 18 -19.04 31.17 -23.66
CA PHE A 18 -18.54 32.49 -24.00
C PHE A 18 -17.50 32.41 -25.10
N ALA A 19 -17.85 32.85 -26.29
CA ALA A 19 -16.92 33.12 -27.38
C ALA A 19 -16.45 34.58 -27.25
N LEU A 20 -15.14 34.76 -27.11
CA LEU A 20 -14.50 36.08 -27.25
C LEU A 20 -13.64 36.06 -28.52
N THR A 21 -14.19 36.68 -29.56
CA THR A 21 -13.44 37.07 -30.76
C THR A 21 -12.75 38.38 -30.50
N GLY A 22 -11.43 38.37 -30.42
CA GLY A 22 -10.58 39.55 -30.41
C GLY A 22 -9.77 39.61 -31.70
N CYS A 23 -10.16 40.54 -32.59
CA CYS A 23 -9.42 40.90 -33.80
C CYS A 23 -8.43 41.99 -33.46
N GLY A 24 -7.14 41.82 -33.74
CA GLY A 24 -6.11 42.81 -33.60
C GLY A 24 -4.90 42.47 -34.45
N GLY A 25 -4.76 43.11 -35.60
CA GLY A 25 -3.64 42.92 -36.52
C GLY A 25 -2.36 43.64 -36.03
N GLY A 26 -1.22 43.08 -36.43
CA GLY A 26 0.11 43.66 -36.21
C GLY A 26 1.20 42.78 -36.83
N SER A 27 1.80 43.31 -37.84
CA SER A 27 2.94 42.94 -38.67
C SER A 27 4.00 41.98 -38.11
N GLY A 28 4.27 40.97 -38.93
CA GLY A 28 5.47 40.25 -39.27
C GLY A 28 6.74 40.27 -38.42
N ILE A 29 7.11 39.11 -37.98
CA ILE A 29 8.45 38.53 -38.04
C ILE A 29 8.31 37.00 -38.10
N ASP A 30 8.94 36.38 -39.11
CA ASP A 30 9.06 34.96 -39.24
C ASP A 30 9.78 34.38 -38.01
N SER A 31 9.05 33.76 -37.11
CA SER A 31 9.60 32.91 -36.08
C SER A 31 9.12 31.49 -36.36
N ALA A 32 10.03 30.64 -36.72
CA ALA A 32 9.80 29.20 -36.87
C ALA A 32 9.07 28.65 -35.64
N PRO A 33 8.13 27.69 -35.81
CA PRO A 33 7.42 27.11 -34.65
C PRO A 33 8.44 26.37 -33.78
N VAL A 34 8.63 26.89 -32.57
CA VAL A 34 9.30 26.16 -31.51
C VAL A 34 8.40 24.98 -31.16
N ILE A 35 8.77 23.79 -31.64
CA ILE A 35 8.16 22.55 -31.19
C ILE A 35 8.61 22.37 -29.74
N THR A 36 7.85 22.88 -28.79
CA THR A 36 7.95 22.49 -27.41
C THR A 36 7.42 21.06 -27.32
N THR A 37 8.32 20.09 -27.47
CA THR A 37 8.04 18.73 -27.02
C THR A 37 7.73 18.82 -25.54
N PRO A 38 6.58 18.31 -25.06
CA PRO A 38 6.34 18.22 -23.63
C PRO A 38 7.48 17.37 -23.06
N ILE A 39 8.24 17.94 -22.13
CA ILE A 39 9.17 17.16 -21.31
C ILE A 39 8.25 16.26 -20.48
N VAL A 40 8.08 15.02 -20.93
CA VAL A 40 7.55 13.95 -20.08
C VAL A 40 8.62 13.73 -19.03
N THR A 41 8.51 14.46 -17.93
CA THR A 41 9.21 14.10 -16.71
C THR A 41 8.56 12.80 -16.24
N THR A 42 9.09 11.67 -16.70
CA THR A 42 8.90 10.41 -15.98
C THR A 42 9.35 10.68 -14.56
N PRO A 43 8.50 10.43 -13.54
CA PRO A 43 8.98 10.49 -12.18
C PRO A 43 10.16 9.53 -12.10
N VAL A 44 11.34 10.05 -11.79
CA VAL A 44 12.48 9.21 -11.39
C VAL A 44 12.04 8.62 -10.06
N SER A 45 11.50 7.41 -10.10
CA SER A 45 11.30 6.60 -8.92
C SER A 45 12.72 6.35 -8.38
N SER A 46 13.17 7.21 -7.50
CA SER A 46 14.40 6.95 -6.75
C SER A 46 14.15 5.66 -5.98
N SER A 47 14.99 4.66 -6.21
CA SER A 47 14.94 3.43 -5.41
C SER A 47 14.99 3.83 -3.94
N PRO A 48 14.17 3.22 -3.08
CA PRO A 48 14.20 3.51 -1.67
C PRO A 48 15.57 3.13 -1.12
N THR A 49 16.05 3.85 -0.13
CA THR A 49 17.32 3.57 0.53
C THR A 49 17.10 3.42 2.02
N TRP A 50 17.73 2.43 2.60
CA TRP A 50 17.76 2.28 4.05
C TRP A 50 18.74 3.26 4.68
N THR A 51 18.35 3.84 5.81
CA THR A 51 19.23 4.61 6.69
C THR A 51 18.87 4.24 8.13
N ALA A 52 19.87 3.85 8.92
CA ALA A 52 19.64 3.45 10.30
C ALA A 52 18.97 4.57 11.11
N GLY A 53 17.92 4.23 11.84
CA GLY A 53 17.14 5.14 12.67
C GLY A 53 16.28 6.17 11.91
N VAL A 54 16.20 6.08 10.58
CA VAL A 54 15.31 6.94 9.77
C VAL A 54 14.20 6.08 9.18
N PHE A 55 12.97 6.37 9.55
CA PHE A 55 11.77 5.64 9.11
C PHE A 55 10.93 6.56 8.23
N GLU A 56 10.70 6.15 6.99
CA GLU A 56 9.72 6.79 6.12
C GLU A 56 8.31 6.33 6.53
N PRO A 57 7.26 7.15 6.36
CA PRO A 57 5.89 6.71 6.64
C PRO A 57 5.54 5.45 5.85
N SER A 58 4.98 4.43 6.50
CA SER A 58 4.63 3.17 5.83
C SER A 58 3.66 3.37 4.66
N ASN A 59 2.79 4.38 4.74
CA ASN A 59 1.87 4.75 3.67
C ASN A 59 2.56 5.16 2.36
N ASP A 60 3.78 5.69 2.42
CA ASP A 60 4.55 6.14 1.25
C ASP A 60 5.25 4.95 0.57
N LEU A 61 5.43 3.86 1.29
CA LEU A 61 6.11 2.64 0.84
C LEU A 61 5.15 1.51 0.47
N LYS A 62 3.88 1.60 0.84
CA LYS A 62 2.91 0.53 0.63
C LYS A 62 2.59 0.28 -0.84
N ASN A 63 2.21 -0.94 -1.16
CA ASN A 63 1.79 -1.41 -2.48
C ASN A 63 2.93 -1.49 -3.52
N PHE A 64 4.14 -1.12 -3.20
CA PHE A 64 5.29 -1.34 -4.07
C PHE A 64 5.79 -2.77 -3.89
N CYS A 65 5.55 -3.63 -4.90
CA CYS A 65 5.83 -5.06 -4.85
C CYS A 65 6.90 -5.44 -5.88
N GLU A 66 7.80 -6.35 -5.52
CA GLU A 66 8.76 -6.94 -6.46
C GLU A 66 8.03 -7.67 -7.59
N THR A 67 6.94 -8.36 -7.23
CA THR A 67 6.06 -9.04 -8.20
C THR A 67 4.62 -8.57 -7.98
N PRO A 68 4.20 -7.47 -8.64
CA PRO A 68 2.85 -6.95 -8.50
C PRO A 68 1.80 -7.97 -8.94
N ARG A 69 0.75 -8.12 -8.15
CA ARG A 69 -0.42 -8.92 -8.53
C ARG A 69 -1.21 -8.16 -9.60
N THR A 70 -1.85 -8.87 -10.48
CA THR A 70 -2.68 -8.32 -11.57
C THR A 70 -4.10 -8.83 -11.49
N GLY A 71 -5.05 -8.07 -12.07
CA GLY A 71 -6.47 -8.41 -12.00
C GLY A 71 -7.11 -7.88 -10.73
N ASN A 72 -8.11 -8.60 -10.23
CA ASN A 72 -8.93 -8.17 -9.10
C ASN A 72 -8.69 -9.08 -7.89
N ASP A 73 -8.76 -8.49 -6.70
CA ASP A 73 -8.62 -9.18 -5.44
C ASP A 73 -9.95 -9.85 -5.04
N PRO A 74 -10.04 -11.19 -5.07
CA PRO A 74 -11.28 -11.90 -4.74
C PRO A 74 -11.67 -11.75 -3.26
N PHE A 75 -10.73 -11.33 -2.42
CA PHE A 75 -10.94 -11.17 -0.98
C PHE A 75 -11.26 -9.72 -0.58
N ASN A 76 -11.15 -8.78 -1.53
CA ASN A 76 -11.46 -7.36 -1.33
C ASN A 76 -12.54 -6.88 -2.30
N ASN A 77 -13.75 -7.44 -2.21
CA ASN A 77 -14.90 -7.08 -3.04
C ASN A 77 -14.63 -7.12 -4.56
N ASN A 78 -13.65 -7.91 -4.99
CA ASN A 78 -13.22 -8.00 -6.39
C ASN A 78 -12.73 -6.65 -6.96
N GLU A 79 -12.16 -5.80 -6.11
CA GLU A 79 -11.50 -4.57 -6.53
C GLU A 79 -10.14 -4.87 -7.18
N PRO A 80 -9.63 -4.04 -8.08
CA PRO A 80 -8.29 -4.20 -8.63
C PRO A 80 -7.22 -4.20 -7.53
N TYR A 81 -6.20 -5.06 -7.69
CA TYR A 81 -5.05 -4.99 -6.80
C TYR A 81 -4.38 -3.61 -6.88
N PRO A 82 -4.05 -2.99 -5.73
CA PRO A 82 -3.41 -1.67 -5.70
C PRO A 82 -1.90 -1.73 -5.97
N ASP A 83 -1.38 -2.89 -6.31
CA ASP A 83 0.05 -3.16 -6.41
C ASP A 83 0.71 -2.33 -7.52
N GLN A 84 1.89 -1.79 -7.21
CA GLN A 84 2.75 -1.03 -8.09
C GLN A 84 4.08 -1.76 -8.24
N ALA A 85 4.76 -1.53 -9.36
CA ALA A 85 6.09 -2.08 -9.56
C ALA A 85 7.08 -1.48 -8.56
N GLY A 86 7.74 -2.34 -7.82
CA GLY A 86 8.70 -2.00 -6.77
C GLY A 86 9.86 -2.99 -6.73
N SER A 87 10.27 -3.37 -5.54
CA SER A 87 11.33 -4.34 -5.30
C SER A 87 11.17 -4.98 -3.92
N ALA A 88 11.87 -6.08 -3.66
CA ALA A 88 11.94 -6.68 -2.33
C ALA A 88 12.42 -5.67 -1.26
N LEU A 89 13.24 -4.68 -1.64
CA LEU A 89 13.66 -3.63 -0.70
C LEU A 89 12.48 -2.72 -0.31
N TYR A 90 11.59 -2.35 -1.26
CA TYR A 90 10.36 -1.61 -0.93
C TYR A 90 9.49 -2.36 0.07
N GLU A 91 9.28 -3.66 -0.15
CA GLU A 91 8.47 -4.50 0.73
C GLU A 91 9.07 -4.59 2.13
N LYS A 92 10.39 -4.77 2.23
CA LYS A 92 11.11 -4.82 3.50
C LYS A 92 11.06 -3.47 4.24
N LEU A 93 11.27 -2.36 3.54
CA LEU A 93 11.19 -1.02 4.13
C LEU A 93 9.76 -0.69 4.58
N TRP A 94 8.75 -1.11 3.81
CA TRP A 94 7.36 -1.00 4.25
C TRP A 94 7.12 -1.77 5.55
N LEU A 95 7.52 -3.04 5.62
CA LEU A 95 7.40 -3.87 6.84
C LEU A 95 8.10 -3.23 8.03
N ARG A 96 9.30 -2.69 7.83
CA ARG A 96 10.09 -1.99 8.85
C ARG A 96 9.32 -0.79 9.42
N SER A 97 8.86 0.10 8.54
CA SER A 97 8.14 1.30 8.95
C SER A 97 6.78 0.96 9.58
N TRP A 98 6.06 -0.01 9.01
CA TRP A 98 4.80 -0.47 9.55
C TRP A 98 4.97 -1.12 10.93
N SER A 99 6.05 -1.86 11.17
CA SER A 99 6.37 -2.42 12.48
C SER A 99 6.71 -1.32 13.49
N ASP A 100 7.49 -0.30 13.10
CA ASP A 100 7.78 0.85 13.94
C ASP A 100 6.50 1.61 14.34
N GLU A 101 5.54 1.74 13.42
CA GLU A 101 4.28 2.45 13.65
C GLU A 101 3.26 1.66 14.50
N THR A 102 3.29 0.32 14.45
CA THR A 102 2.15 -0.49 14.94
C THR A 102 2.52 -1.58 15.93
N TYR A 103 3.76 -2.01 15.99
CA TYR A 103 4.17 -3.09 16.87
C TYR A 103 4.26 -2.64 18.33
N LEU A 104 3.73 -3.44 19.24
CA LEU A 104 3.65 -3.09 20.66
C LEU A 104 5.01 -2.78 21.31
N TRP A 105 6.05 -3.47 20.91
CA TRP A 105 7.42 -3.31 21.40
C TRP A 105 8.34 -2.80 20.31
N TYR A 106 7.90 -1.80 19.55
CA TYR A 106 8.63 -1.24 18.40
C TYR A 106 10.03 -0.73 18.78
N ASP A 107 10.20 -0.19 19.97
CA ASP A 107 11.45 0.32 20.51
C ASP A 107 12.45 -0.78 20.94
N GLU A 108 12.00 -2.03 20.96
CA GLU A 108 12.84 -3.20 21.24
C GLU A 108 13.31 -3.93 19.97
N ILE A 109 12.81 -3.52 18.79
CA ILE A 109 13.25 -4.09 17.50
C ILE A 109 14.65 -3.56 17.14
N THR A 110 15.56 -4.47 16.81
CA THR A 110 16.86 -4.07 16.26
C THR A 110 16.70 -3.60 14.82
N ASP A 111 17.11 -2.35 14.54
CA ASP A 111 17.02 -1.76 13.20
C ASP A 111 18.16 -2.28 12.30
N ASN A 112 17.98 -3.46 11.76
CA ASN A 112 18.91 -4.12 10.85
C ASN A 112 18.71 -3.64 9.41
N ASP A 113 19.82 -3.62 8.65
CA ASP A 113 19.77 -3.33 7.21
C ASP A 113 18.95 -4.38 6.46
N PRO A 114 17.85 -3.98 5.78
CA PRO A 114 17.00 -4.91 5.03
C PRO A 114 17.72 -5.67 3.93
N GLU A 115 18.77 -5.09 3.33
CA GLU A 115 19.53 -5.73 2.25
C GLU A 115 20.42 -6.87 2.74
N SER A 116 20.65 -6.97 4.05
CA SER A 116 21.39 -8.09 4.65
C SER A 116 20.59 -9.40 4.72
N PHE A 117 19.30 -9.37 4.38
CA PHE A 117 18.40 -10.55 4.40
C PHE A 117 18.03 -10.99 3.00
N GLY A 118 18.04 -12.32 2.76
CA GLY A 118 17.79 -12.89 1.44
C GLY A 118 16.35 -12.70 0.95
N THR A 119 15.36 -12.83 1.83
CA THR A 119 13.94 -12.73 1.49
C THR A 119 13.21 -11.71 2.36
N VAL A 120 12.02 -11.31 1.91
CA VAL A 120 11.10 -10.45 2.69
C VAL A 120 10.65 -11.17 3.96
N ALA A 121 10.38 -12.47 3.88
CA ALA A 121 9.98 -13.29 5.03
C ALA A 121 11.09 -13.39 6.08
N ASP A 122 12.35 -13.60 5.66
CA ASP A 122 13.49 -13.63 6.57
C ASP A 122 13.65 -12.30 7.30
N TYR A 123 13.45 -11.18 6.59
CA TYR A 123 13.50 -9.86 7.19
C TYR A 123 12.34 -9.65 8.17
N PHE A 124 11.11 -10.01 7.80
CA PHE A 124 9.95 -9.91 8.69
C PHE A 124 10.20 -10.69 9.98
N ALA A 125 10.76 -11.89 9.92
CA ALA A 125 11.03 -12.71 11.10
C ALA A 125 11.92 -12.03 12.17
N GLN A 126 12.68 -10.99 11.79
CA GLN A 126 13.53 -10.20 12.69
C GLN A 126 12.83 -8.96 13.26
N LEU A 127 11.67 -8.55 12.71
CA LEU A 127 10.94 -7.35 13.14
C LEU A 127 10.10 -7.61 14.40
N LYS A 128 10.72 -8.16 15.43
CA LYS A 128 10.08 -8.48 16.71
C LYS A 128 11.06 -8.29 17.87
N THR A 129 10.51 -8.21 19.08
CA THR A 129 11.32 -8.22 20.29
C THR A 129 11.89 -9.61 20.57
N GLU A 130 13.15 -9.66 20.95
CA GLU A 130 13.79 -10.86 21.52
C GLU A 130 13.84 -10.82 23.05
N GLN A 131 13.23 -9.81 23.68
CA GLN A 131 13.22 -9.68 25.13
C GLN A 131 12.36 -10.74 25.80
N LEU A 132 12.71 -11.03 27.05
CA LEU A 132 11.98 -11.97 27.88
C LEU A 132 11.13 -11.22 28.91
N THR A 133 10.06 -11.86 29.36
CA THR A 133 9.29 -11.43 30.52
C THR A 133 10.08 -11.68 31.80
N ASP A 134 9.64 -11.11 32.92
CA ASP A 134 10.24 -11.35 34.24
C ASP A 134 10.26 -12.85 34.64
N SER A 135 9.36 -13.65 34.08
CA SER A 135 9.31 -15.10 34.27
C SER A 135 10.24 -15.87 33.34
N GLY A 136 10.97 -15.21 32.43
CA GLY A 136 11.88 -15.81 31.46
C GLY A 136 11.20 -16.38 30.20
N ALA A 137 9.91 -16.12 29.99
CA ALA A 137 9.22 -16.45 28.76
C ALA A 137 9.48 -15.38 27.68
N LYS A 138 9.37 -15.75 26.40
CA LYS A 138 9.41 -14.76 25.32
C LYS A 138 8.25 -13.78 25.48
N LYS A 139 8.49 -12.48 25.27
CA LYS A 139 7.44 -11.47 25.25
C LYS A 139 6.50 -11.69 24.08
N ASP A 140 7.05 -11.91 22.89
CA ASP A 140 6.29 -12.13 21.66
C ASP A 140 6.26 -13.62 21.28
N ASN A 141 5.06 -14.17 21.21
CA ASN A 141 4.76 -15.52 20.75
C ASN A 141 3.78 -15.52 19.55
N PHE A 142 3.47 -14.33 19.01
CA PHE A 142 2.41 -14.15 18.01
C PHE A 142 2.93 -13.58 16.67
N HIS A 143 4.24 -13.33 16.58
CA HIS A 143 4.86 -12.83 15.38
C HIS A 143 5.06 -13.97 14.36
N PHE A 144 4.15 -14.09 13.42
CA PHE A 144 4.18 -15.08 12.34
C PHE A 144 3.60 -14.49 11.05
N SER A 145 3.84 -15.14 9.94
CA SER A 145 3.20 -14.85 8.65
C SER A 145 2.69 -16.14 8.04
N GLU A 146 1.64 -16.06 7.28
CA GLU A 146 1.04 -17.16 6.55
C GLU A 146 0.62 -16.72 5.15
N PRO A 147 0.45 -17.64 4.19
CA PRO A 147 -0.12 -17.31 2.90
C PRO A 147 -1.53 -16.71 3.05
N THR A 148 -1.79 -15.62 2.33
CA THR A 148 -3.08 -14.94 2.39
C THR A 148 -4.25 -15.85 2.04
N GLU A 149 -4.06 -16.79 1.11
CA GLU A 149 -5.07 -17.76 0.71
C GLU A 149 -5.44 -18.69 1.86
N ASP A 150 -4.46 -19.18 2.61
CA ASP A 150 -4.69 -20.07 3.77
C ASP A 150 -5.47 -19.32 4.86
N TYR A 151 -5.08 -18.10 5.17
CA TYR A 151 -5.81 -17.23 6.10
C TYR A 151 -7.29 -17.05 5.70
N PHE A 152 -7.58 -16.74 4.45
CA PHE A 152 -8.95 -16.55 4.00
C PHE A 152 -9.74 -17.85 3.94
N GLN A 153 -9.11 -18.97 3.61
CA GLN A 153 -9.77 -20.28 3.66
C GLN A 153 -10.19 -20.63 5.09
N GLU A 154 -9.32 -20.41 6.07
CA GLU A 154 -9.67 -20.61 7.48
C GLU A 154 -10.77 -19.65 7.94
N ALA A 155 -10.65 -18.36 7.64
CA ALA A 155 -11.62 -17.34 8.02
C ALA A 155 -13.02 -17.56 7.40
N GLN A 156 -13.09 -18.05 6.16
CA GLN A 156 -14.37 -18.30 5.47
C GLN A 156 -14.98 -19.67 5.77
N SER A 157 -14.15 -20.68 5.97
CA SER A 157 -14.65 -22.04 6.22
C SER A 157 -15.16 -22.24 7.66
N GLY A 158 -14.76 -21.37 8.58
CA GLY A 158 -15.00 -21.55 10.01
C GLY A 158 -14.34 -22.83 10.57
N VAL A 159 -13.45 -23.46 9.81
CA VAL A 159 -12.73 -24.64 10.19
C VAL A 159 -11.29 -24.25 10.51
N THR A 160 -10.98 -24.12 11.78
CA THR A 160 -9.59 -24.02 12.23
C THR A 160 -9.03 -25.43 12.43
N SER A 161 -7.90 -25.71 11.81
CA SER A 161 -7.11 -26.90 12.10
C SER A 161 -6.47 -26.74 13.47
N GLY A 162 -7.14 -27.22 14.49
CA GLY A 162 -6.69 -27.15 15.87
C GLY A 162 -7.09 -28.41 16.64
N TYR A 163 -6.66 -28.52 17.89
CA TYR A 163 -6.96 -29.65 18.77
C TYR A 163 -8.44 -29.78 19.19
N GLY A 164 -9.37 -29.11 18.47
CA GLY A 164 -10.82 -29.21 18.71
C GLY A 164 -11.31 -28.58 20.01
N ILE A 165 -10.56 -27.67 20.62
CA ILE A 165 -10.94 -26.98 21.84
C ILE A 165 -11.50 -25.60 21.45
N ASN A 166 -12.81 -25.44 21.54
CA ASN A 166 -13.48 -24.13 21.47
C ASN A 166 -13.65 -23.59 22.89
N TRP A 167 -13.05 -22.44 23.15
CA TRP A 167 -13.30 -21.71 24.38
C TRP A 167 -14.55 -20.85 24.20
N ALA A 168 -15.66 -21.18 24.89
CA ALA A 168 -16.81 -20.30 25.00
C ALA A 168 -16.61 -19.47 26.28
N PHE A 169 -16.63 -18.14 26.15
CA PHE A 169 -16.62 -17.17 27.24
C PHE A 169 -18.05 -16.63 27.46
#